data_7af7297622c3b1d6a9a4f5474bc6f5d1
#
_entry.id   7af7297622c3b1d6a9a4f5474bc6f5d1
#
_cell.length_a   1.000
_cell.length_b   1.000
_cell.length_c   1.000
_cell.angle_alpha   90.00
_cell.angle_beta   90.00
_cell.angle_gamma   90.00
#
_symmetry.space_group_name_H-M   'P 1'
#
loop_
_entity.id
_entity.type
_entity.pdbx_description
1 polymer ?
#
loop_
_entity_poly.entity_id
_entity_poly.type
_entity_poly.pdbx_seq_one_letter_code
_entity_poly.pdbx_strand_id
1 'polypeptide(L)'
;FNPVIMGDLEKHATSVYLSVASVLLTDRNVRVEPHMLRFLRRAMRDSLFRSSPVEYTLKQWNSVRRGERLYISPYRGQADLTVDTYLPYETNILMQYLSEKLQGEEKMLEQADLAPLSAILDKVSPIDYKPYMPEDSVLHEFIG
;
A
#
# COMPACT_ATOMS: atom_id res chain seq x y z
N PHE A 1 18.26 6.96 2.89
CA PHE A 1 19.67 7.19 2.56
C PHE A 1 19.89 8.65 2.14
N ASN A 2 19.76 9.57 3.10
CA ASN A 2 20.11 10.96 2.87
C ASN A 2 21.58 11.13 3.33
N PRO A 3 22.53 11.43 2.44
CA PRO A 3 23.96 11.50 2.78
C PRO A 3 24.27 12.57 3.85
N VAL A 4 23.43 13.60 3.95
CA VAL A 4 23.57 14.65 4.99
C VAL A 4 23.23 14.12 6.38
N ILE A 5 22.24 13.20 6.46
CA ILE A 5 21.81 12.61 7.73
C ILE A 5 22.67 11.38 8.07
N MET A 6 23.00 10.57 7.06
CA MET A 6 23.72 9.32 7.27
C MET A 6 25.18 9.56 7.69
N GLY A 7 25.93 10.41 6.99
CA GLY A 7 27.30 10.75 7.37
C GLY A 7 28.09 9.57 7.96
N ASP A 8 28.65 9.75 9.14
CA ASP A 8 29.35 8.70 9.87
C ASP A 8 28.45 7.63 10.50
N LEU A 9 27.12 7.85 10.56
CA LEU A 9 26.18 6.87 11.09
C LEU A 9 26.14 5.58 10.27
N GLU A 10 26.47 5.64 8.98
CA GLU A 10 26.49 4.47 8.09
C GLU A 10 27.38 3.34 8.61
N LYS A 11 28.42 3.67 9.38
CA LYS A 11 29.33 2.70 10.00
C LYS A 11 28.80 2.05 11.29
N HIS A 12 27.74 2.62 11.87
CA HIS A 12 27.22 2.26 13.18
C HIS A 12 25.74 1.92 13.21
N ALA A 13 25.07 1.95 12.04
CA ALA A 13 23.64 1.71 11.92
C ALA A 13 23.36 0.56 10.94
N THR A 14 22.42 -0.30 11.27
CA THR A 14 21.84 -1.27 10.34
C THR A 14 20.68 -0.64 9.62
N SER A 15 20.72 -0.64 8.30
CA SER A 15 19.67 -0.07 7.46
C SER A 15 18.63 -1.14 7.09
N VAL A 16 17.34 -0.80 7.26
CA VAL A 16 16.24 -1.70 6.92
C VAL A 16 15.33 -1.04 5.90
N TYR A 17 15.09 -1.71 4.79
CA TYR A 17 14.14 -1.28 3.77
C TYR A 17 12.80 -2.00 3.99
N LEU A 18 11.78 -1.23 4.36
CA LEU A 18 10.43 -1.74 4.57
C LEU A 18 9.56 -1.45 3.35
N SER A 19 8.98 -2.46 2.76
CA SER A 19 8.02 -2.28 1.66
C SER A 19 7.09 -3.47 1.51
N VAL A 20 5.94 -3.26 0.89
CA VAL A 20 5.17 -4.38 0.34
C VAL A 20 5.94 -4.91 -0.87
N ALA A 21 6.29 -6.18 -0.87
CA ALA A 21 6.99 -6.88 -1.95
C ALA A 21 6.17 -8.04 -2.54
N SER A 22 5.22 -8.56 -1.79
CA SER A 22 4.34 -9.65 -2.22
C SER A 22 3.42 -9.25 -3.37
N VAL A 23 3.27 -10.16 -4.33
CA VAL A 23 2.30 -10.11 -5.41
C VAL A 23 1.18 -11.09 -5.09
N LEU A 24 -0.07 -10.64 -5.16
CA LEU A 24 -1.21 -11.51 -4.97
C LEU A 24 -1.76 -11.98 -6.31
N LEU A 25 -2.15 -13.25 -6.35
CA LEU A 25 -2.88 -13.82 -7.48
C LEU A 25 -4.26 -14.22 -6.97
N THR A 26 -5.29 -13.74 -7.65
CA THR A 26 -6.65 -14.23 -7.42
C THR A 26 -6.89 -15.54 -8.17
N ASP A 27 -7.96 -16.25 -7.83
CA ASP A 27 -8.39 -17.49 -8.52
C ASP A 27 -8.58 -17.33 -10.03
N ARG A 28 -8.75 -16.09 -10.50
CA ARG A 28 -8.90 -15.74 -11.92
C ARG A 28 -7.62 -15.21 -12.55
N ASN A 29 -6.47 -15.44 -11.93
CA ASN A 29 -5.16 -14.94 -12.37
C ASN A 29 -5.06 -13.39 -12.45
N VAL A 30 -5.90 -12.66 -11.74
CA VAL A 30 -5.72 -11.21 -11.60
C VAL A 30 -4.54 -10.97 -10.66
N ARG A 31 -3.52 -10.26 -11.15
CA ARG A 31 -2.35 -9.88 -10.36
C ARG A 31 -2.62 -8.58 -9.63
N VAL A 32 -2.47 -8.60 -8.31
CA VAL A 32 -2.43 -7.39 -7.49
C VAL A 32 -0.97 -7.12 -7.13
N GLU A 33 -0.42 -6.10 -7.75
CA GLU A 33 0.98 -5.71 -7.59
C GLU A 33 1.21 -4.97 -6.26
N PRO A 34 2.44 -4.96 -5.72
CA PRO A 34 2.77 -4.32 -4.45
C PRO A 34 2.30 -2.86 -4.34
N HIS A 35 2.38 -2.11 -5.43
CA HIS A 35 1.94 -0.72 -5.44
C HIS A 35 0.43 -0.55 -5.27
N MET A 36 -0.36 -1.53 -5.70
CA MET A 36 -1.81 -1.51 -5.54
C MET A 36 -2.20 -1.66 -4.06
N LEU A 37 -1.54 -2.56 -3.33
CA LEU A 37 -1.72 -2.67 -1.87
C LEU A 37 -1.33 -1.39 -1.14
N ARG A 38 -0.23 -0.77 -1.56
CA ARG A 38 0.21 0.50 -0.99
C ARG A 38 -0.77 1.64 -1.30
N PHE A 39 -1.40 1.61 -2.49
CA PHE A 39 -2.50 2.52 -2.79
C PHE A 39 -3.67 2.32 -1.83
N LEU A 40 -4.11 1.08 -1.61
CA LEU A 40 -5.22 0.78 -0.70
C LEU A 40 -4.92 1.26 0.73
N ARG A 41 -3.73 0.98 1.27
CA ARG A 41 -3.28 1.48 2.57
C ARG A 41 -3.34 3.02 2.65
N ARG A 42 -2.83 3.69 1.61
CA ARG A 42 -2.82 5.16 1.56
C ARG A 42 -4.24 5.72 1.44
N ALA A 43 -5.06 5.20 0.53
CA ALA A 43 -6.43 5.67 0.33
C ALA A 43 -7.26 5.52 1.61
N MET A 44 -7.06 4.42 2.33
CA MET A 44 -7.70 4.18 3.61
C MET A 44 -7.28 5.21 4.66
N ARG A 45 -5.97 5.37 4.88
CA ARG A 45 -5.42 6.35 5.83
C ARG A 45 -5.84 7.78 5.49
N ASP A 46 -5.75 8.18 4.23
CA ASP A 46 -6.10 9.53 3.79
C ASP A 46 -7.61 9.79 3.99
N SER A 47 -8.46 8.78 3.76
CA SER A 47 -9.91 8.87 4.00
C SER A 47 -10.27 8.98 5.48
N LEU A 48 -9.66 8.17 6.34
CA LEU A 48 -10.01 8.11 7.77
C LEU A 48 -9.38 9.24 8.60
N PHE A 49 -8.10 9.52 8.37
CA PHE A 49 -7.35 10.41 9.27
C PHE A 49 -7.08 11.79 8.70
N ARG A 50 -7.28 12.00 7.38
CA ARG A 50 -6.98 13.26 6.72
C ARG A 50 -8.19 13.89 6.03
N SER A 51 -9.37 13.30 6.20
CA SER A 51 -10.62 13.73 5.56
C SER A 51 -10.47 13.94 4.05
N SER A 52 -9.60 13.16 3.42
CA SER A 52 -9.29 13.26 1.99
C SER A 52 -10.08 12.20 1.22
N PRO A 53 -10.92 12.57 0.25
CA PRO A 53 -11.67 11.59 -0.53
C PRO A 53 -10.73 10.72 -1.38
N VAL A 54 -11.16 9.50 -1.69
CA VAL A 54 -10.35 8.51 -2.41
C VAL A 54 -9.97 9.00 -3.81
N GLU A 55 -10.84 9.76 -4.47
CA GLU A 55 -10.62 10.36 -5.78
C GLU A 55 -9.42 11.33 -5.76
N TYR A 56 -9.21 12.03 -4.65
CA TYR A 56 -8.04 12.89 -4.50
C TYR A 56 -6.75 12.06 -4.43
N THR A 57 -6.76 10.96 -3.67
CA THR A 57 -5.63 10.04 -3.59
C THR A 57 -5.33 9.40 -4.95
N LEU A 58 -6.37 9.03 -5.72
CA LEU A 58 -6.24 8.52 -7.09
C LEU A 58 -5.53 9.54 -8.01
N LYS A 59 -5.99 10.80 -8.00
CA LYS A 59 -5.37 11.88 -8.81
C LYS A 59 -3.88 12.09 -8.49
N GLN A 60 -3.51 11.93 -7.24
CA GLN A 60 -2.13 12.12 -6.78
C GLN A 60 -1.24 10.88 -6.99
N TRP A 61 -1.84 9.70 -7.23
CA TRP A 61 -1.13 8.44 -7.19
C TRP A 61 0.05 8.34 -8.15
N ASN A 62 -0.10 8.77 -9.38
CA ASN A 62 1.01 8.78 -10.36
C ASN A 62 2.19 9.64 -9.90
N SER A 63 1.94 10.77 -9.24
CA SER A 63 2.98 11.62 -8.66
C SER A 63 3.69 10.92 -7.50
N VAL A 64 2.94 10.26 -6.63
CA VAL A 64 3.49 9.44 -5.53
C VAL A 64 4.38 8.32 -6.07
N ARG A 65 3.90 7.57 -7.07
CA ARG A 65 4.66 6.51 -7.76
C ARG A 65 5.95 7.03 -8.38
N ARG A 66 5.89 8.21 -9.01
CA ARG A 66 7.08 8.85 -9.58
C ARG A 66 8.10 9.20 -8.49
N GLY A 67 7.65 9.80 -7.41
CA GLY A 67 8.51 10.15 -6.27
C GLY A 67 9.19 8.91 -5.68
N GLU A 68 8.43 7.84 -5.51
CA GLU A 68 8.96 6.57 -5.04
C GLU A 68 10.06 6.00 -5.95
N ARG A 69 9.80 5.94 -7.26
CA ARG A 69 10.78 5.43 -8.23
C ARG A 69 12.07 6.24 -8.26
N LEU A 70 11.97 7.56 -8.07
CA LEU A 70 13.13 8.45 -8.13
C LEU A 70 13.91 8.52 -6.82
N TYR A 71 13.21 8.48 -5.67
CA TYR A 71 13.81 8.86 -4.38
C TYR A 71 13.79 7.77 -3.31
N ILE A 72 13.10 6.65 -3.54
CA ILE A 72 13.00 5.57 -2.55
C ILE A 72 13.51 4.25 -3.12
N SER A 73 12.97 3.81 -4.25
CA SER A 73 13.30 2.50 -4.83
C SER A 73 14.78 2.30 -5.15
N PRO A 74 15.57 3.33 -5.59
CA PRO A 74 16.98 3.15 -5.86
C PRO A 74 17.82 2.73 -4.64
N TYR A 75 17.34 3.03 -3.44
CA TYR A 75 18.06 2.70 -2.20
C TYR A 75 17.76 1.30 -1.66
N ARG A 76 16.81 0.58 -2.27
CA ARG A 76 16.47 -0.78 -1.83
C ARG A 76 17.67 -1.72 -1.80
N GLY A 77 18.51 -1.67 -2.84
CA GLY A 77 19.71 -2.51 -2.94
C GLY A 77 20.87 -2.08 -2.04
N GLN A 78 20.74 -0.95 -1.36
CA GLN A 78 21.75 -0.43 -0.44
C GLN A 78 21.41 -0.74 1.03
N ALA A 79 20.21 -1.24 1.31
CA ALA A 79 19.81 -1.62 2.65
C ALA A 79 20.43 -2.96 3.05
N ASP A 80 20.83 -3.07 4.31
CA ASP A 80 21.35 -4.30 4.90
C ASP A 80 20.28 -5.40 4.98
N LEU A 81 19.04 -4.98 5.25
CA LEU A 81 17.89 -5.87 5.36
C LEU A 81 16.72 -5.32 4.54
N THR A 82 15.96 -6.23 3.93
CA THR A 82 14.67 -5.90 3.30
C THR A 82 13.57 -6.72 3.94
N VAL A 83 12.51 -6.05 4.39
CA VAL A 83 11.36 -6.70 5.02
C VAL A 83 10.11 -6.45 4.18
N ASP A 84 9.42 -7.53 3.84
CA ASP A 84 8.09 -7.45 3.25
C ASP A 84 7.06 -7.18 4.36
N THR A 85 6.35 -6.08 4.23
CA THR A 85 5.35 -5.65 5.22
C THR A 85 3.93 -6.12 4.87
N TYR A 86 3.78 -7.01 3.88
CA TYR A 86 2.48 -7.57 3.51
C TYR A 86 1.89 -8.45 4.63
N LEU A 87 0.61 -8.25 4.88
CA LEU A 87 -0.18 -9.11 5.77
C LEU A 87 -1.24 -9.86 4.94
N PRO A 88 -1.33 -11.20 5.05
CA PRO A 88 -2.22 -12.00 4.19
C PRO A 88 -3.70 -11.59 4.20
N TYR A 89 -4.18 -11.03 5.30
CA TYR A 89 -5.58 -10.63 5.49
C TYR A 89 -5.85 -9.14 5.20
N GLU A 90 -4.82 -8.31 4.98
CA GLU A 90 -5.00 -6.86 4.84
C GLU A 90 -5.82 -6.45 3.62
N THR A 91 -5.67 -7.17 2.51
CA THR A 91 -6.42 -6.87 1.28
C THR A 91 -7.92 -6.97 1.53
N ASN A 92 -8.37 -8.02 2.23
CA ASN A 92 -9.77 -8.22 2.56
C ASN A 92 -10.30 -7.07 3.44
N ILE A 93 -9.53 -6.66 4.44
CA ILE A 93 -9.91 -5.56 5.33
C ILE A 93 -10.00 -4.24 4.59
N LEU A 94 -8.94 -3.88 3.85
CA LEU A 94 -8.90 -2.60 3.14
C LEU A 94 -9.98 -2.51 2.05
N MET A 95 -10.21 -3.60 1.31
CA MET A 95 -11.24 -3.65 0.27
C MET A 95 -12.66 -3.57 0.84
N GLN A 96 -12.89 -4.12 2.04
CA GLN A 96 -14.16 -3.99 2.75
C GLN A 96 -14.60 -2.54 2.95
N TYR A 97 -13.63 -1.63 3.22
CA TYR A 97 -13.89 -0.20 3.42
C TYR A 97 -13.84 0.62 2.13
N LEU A 98 -13.07 0.18 1.14
CA LEU A 98 -12.80 0.97 -0.06
C LEU A 98 -13.65 0.58 -1.25
N SER A 99 -14.28 -0.61 -1.26
CA SER A 99 -15.03 -1.11 -2.43
C SER A 99 -16.10 -0.12 -2.88
N GLU A 100 -16.97 0.34 -1.99
CA GLU A 100 -18.01 1.31 -2.32
C GLU A 100 -17.45 2.65 -2.82
N LYS A 101 -16.31 3.07 -2.27
CA LYS A 101 -15.65 4.35 -2.61
C LYS A 101 -14.90 4.31 -3.95
N LEU A 102 -14.52 3.12 -4.40
CA LEU A 102 -13.82 2.89 -5.66
C LEU A 102 -14.77 2.48 -6.80
N GLN A 103 -16.02 2.18 -6.46
CA GLN A 103 -17.05 1.84 -7.44
C GLN A 103 -17.38 3.07 -8.31
N GLY A 104 -17.36 2.90 -9.64
CA GLY A 104 -17.55 3.99 -10.59
C GLY A 104 -16.28 4.75 -10.97
N GLU A 105 -15.14 4.43 -10.35
CA GLU A 105 -13.85 5.09 -10.58
C GLU A 105 -12.92 4.32 -11.55
N GLU A 106 -13.47 3.42 -12.38
CA GLU A 106 -12.70 2.51 -13.24
C GLU A 106 -11.71 3.26 -14.15
N LYS A 107 -12.13 4.40 -14.73
CA LYS A 107 -11.26 5.21 -15.58
C LYS A 107 -10.08 5.80 -14.81
N MET A 108 -10.33 6.24 -13.60
CA MET A 108 -9.26 6.80 -12.75
C MET A 108 -8.31 5.70 -12.27
N LEU A 109 -8.83 4.52 -11.94
CA LEU A 109 -8.03 3.35 -11.60
C LEU A 109 -7.13 2.94 -12.78
N GLU A 110 -7.66 2.92 -14.00
CA GLU A 110 -6.86 2.64 -15.20
C GLU A 110 -5.76 3.68 -15.41
N GLN A 111 -6.07 4.96 -15.33
CA GLN A 111 -5.09 6.06 -15.46
C GLN A 111 -4.01 6.03 -14.38
N ALA A 112 -4.32 5.48 -13.22
CA ALA A 112 -3.42 5.36 -12.07
C ALA A 112 -2.61 4.05 -12.05
N ASP A 113 -2.69 3.20 -13.09
CA ASP A 113 -2.08 1.86 -13.14
C ASP A 113 -2.61 0.93 -12.02
N LEU A 114 -3.91 1.04 -11.73
CA LEU A 114 -4.62 0.31 -10.69
C LEU A 114 -5.82 -0.49 -11.23
N ALA A 115 -5.95 -0.64 -12.54
CA ALA A 115 -7.06 -1.33 -13.20
C ALA A 115 -7.37 -2.74 -12.62
N PRO A 116 -6.37 -3.57 -12.23
CA PRO A 116 -6.65 -4.86 -11.61
C PRO A 116 -7.49 -4.77 -10.33
N LEU A 117 -7.47 -3.64 -9.60
CA LEU A 117 -8.30 -3.47 -8.41
C LEU A 117 -9.79 -3.49 -8.74
N SER A 118 -10.22 -2.91 -9.87
CA SER A 118 -11.64 -2.95 -10.27
C SER A 118 -12.14 -4.37 -10.47
N ALA A 119 -11.28 -5.28 -10.93
CA ALA A 119 -11.65 -6.68 -11.14
C ALA A 119 -11.87 -7.47 -9.84
N ILE A 120 -11.46 -6.96 -8.70
CA ILE A 120 -11.58 -7.61 -7.40
C ILE A 120 -12.49 -6.87 -6.41
N LEU A 121 -12.99 -5.66 -6.75
CA LEU A 121 -13.79 -4.82 -5.86
C LEU A 121 -14.97 -5.58 -5.22
N ASP A 122 -15.73 -6.33 -6.03
CA ASP A 122 -16.93 -7.03 -5.58
C ASP A 122 -16.66 -8.50 -5.18
N LYS A 123 -15.42 -8.92 -5.16
CA LYS A 123 -15.04 -10.33 -5.00
C LYS A 123 -14.29 -10.64 -3.73
N VAL A 124 -13.90 -9.62 -3.00
CA VAL A 124 -13.21 -9.79 -1.73
C VAL A 124 -14.24 -10.08 -0.65
N SER A 125 -14.20 -11.27 -0.08
CA SER A 125 -15.08 -11.64 1.02
C SER A 125 -14.73 -10.83 2.27
N PRO A 126 -15.72 -10.20 2.92
CA PRO A 126 -15.50 -9.55 4.19
C PRO A 126 -15.08 -10.58 5.25
N ILE A 127 -14.17 -10.17 6.11
CA ILE A 127 -13.70 -10.97 7.23
C ILE A 127 -13.92 -10.25 8.55
N ASP A 128 -14.34 -10.98 9.57
CA ASP A 128 -14.34 -10.48 10.93
C ASP A 128 -12.93 -10.60 11.52
N TYR A 129 -12.16 -9.54 11.38
CA TYR A 129 -10.74 -9.50 11.77
C TYR A 129 -10.52 -9.01 13.20
N LYS A 130 -11.47 -8.26 13.76
CA LYS A 130 -11.30 -7.56 15.03
C LYS A 130 -10.89 -8.46 16.21
N PRO A 131 -11.46 -9.68 16.38
CA PRO A 131 -11.07 -10.57 17.45
C PRO A 131 -9.66 -11.17 17.30
N TYR A 132 -9.09 -11.10 16.10
CA TYR A 132 -7.83 -11.78 15.73
C TYR A 132 -6.69 -10.83 15.40
N MET A 133 -6.97 -9.54 15.30
CA MET A 133 -5.95 -8.54 14.98
C MET A 133 -5.17 -8.17 16.25
N PRO A 134 -3.84 -8.34 16.27
CA PRO A 134 -3.01 -7.94 17.41
C PRO A 134 -3.09 -6.44 17.66
N GLU A 135 -2.98 -6.00 18.91
CA GLU A 135 -3.00 -4.59 19.30
C GLU A 135 -1.84 -3.79 18.68
N ASP A 136 -0.72 -4.44 18.40
CA ASP A 136 0.47 -3.88 17.75
C ASP A 136 0.49 -4.06 16.23
N SER A 137 -0.63 -4.48 15.62
CA SER A 137 -0.71 -4.66 14.18
C SER A 137 -0.46 -3.35 13.43
N VAL A 138 0.41 -3.40 12.43
CA VAL A 138 0.65 -2.25 11.52
C VAL A 138 -0.61 -1.78 10.79
N LEU A 139 -1.65 -2.60 10.72
CA LEU A 139 -2.93 -2.21 10.11
C LEU A 139 -3.63 -1.08 10.85
N HIS A 140 -3.41 -0.92 12.15
CA HIS A 140 -3.94 0.21 12.91
C HIS A 140 -3.49 1.57 12.37
N GLU A 141 -2.35 1.64 11.69
CA GLU A 141 -1.91 2.85 10.98
C GLU A 141 -2.89 3.27 9.86
N PHE A 142 -3.67 2.34 9.35
CA PHE A 142 -4.53 2.56 8.17
C PHE A 142 -6.00 2.56 8.49
N ILE A 143 -6.43 1.78 9.50
CA ILE A 143 -7.84 1.58 9.82
C ILE A 143 -8.26 2.09 11.20
N GLY A 144 -7.34 2.47 12.05
CA GLY A 144 -7.58 2.96 13.42
C GLY A 144 -7.61 1.87 14.47
#